data_59485c3a295243b56c8a9ee6986da79f
#
_entry.id   59485c3a295243b56c8a9ee6986da79f
#
_cell.length_a   1.000
_cell.length_b   1.000
_cell.length_c   1.000
_cell.angle_alpha   90.00
_cell.angle_beta   90.00
_cell.angle_gamma   90.00
#
_symmetry.space_group_name_H-M   'P 1'
#
loop_
_entity.id
_entity.type
_entity.pdbx_description
1 polymer ?
#
loop_
_entity_poly.entity_id
_entity_poly.type
_entity_poly.pdbx_seq_one_letter_code
_entity_poly.pdbx_strand_id
1 'polypeptide(L)'
;MTEIRLEHVGYAYGDEKILEDINLQVTSGEVVSILGPSGVGKTTLFNLIAGILEVQSGRIVLDGEENPKGRVSYMLQKDLLLEHKTVLGNIILPLLIQKVDKAEAIARADDILATFQLTAVRDKYPHELSGGMRQRVALLRTYLFGHKLFLLDEAFSALDEMTKMELHAWYLEIHKQLQLTTLIITHSIEEALNLSDRIYILKNRPGQI
;
A
#
# COMPACT_ATOMS: atom_id res chain seq x y z
N MET A 1 2.25 -1.20 18.51
CA MET A 1 3.32 -1.34 17.51
C MET A 1 2.78 -2.23 16.43
N THR A 2 3.00 -1.91 15.16
CA THR A 2 2.46 -2.73 14.06
C THR A 2 3.55 -3.64 13.52
N GLU A 3 3.36 -4.94 13.68
CA GLU A 3 4.31 -5.96 13.23
C GLU A 3 3.56 -7.02 12.42
N ILE A 4 4.11 -7.42 11.26
CA ILE A 4 3.59 -8.54 10.49
C ILE A 4 4.65 -9.62 10.32
N ARG A 5 4.25 -10.87 10.48
CA ARG A 5 5.05 -12.08 10.19
C ARG A 5 4.31 -13.03 9.28
N LEU A 6 5.03 -13.54 8.32
CA LEU A 6 4.61 -14.65 7.48
C LEU A 6 5.50 -15.84 7.83
N GLU A 7 4.89 -16.97 8.13
CA GLU A 7 5.58 -18.19 8.53
C GLU A 7 5.12 -19.35 7.64
N HIS A 8 6.05 -19.84 6.81
CA HIS A 8 5.85 -20.97 5.89
C HIS A 8 4.62 -20.82 4.97
N VAL A 9 4.34 -19.59 4.53
CA VAL A 9 3.15 -19.28 3.71
C VAL A 9 3.31 -19.85 2.31
N GLY A 10 2.32 -20.63 1.89
CA GLY A 10 2.20 -21.16 0.54
C GLY A 10 0.81 -20.96 -0.04
N TYR A 11 0.75 -20.89 -1.38
CA TYR A 11 -0.49 -20.68 -2.10
C TYR A 11 -0.43 -21.25 -3.53
N ALA A 12 -1.54 -21.82 -3.99
CA ALA A 12 -1.72 -22.32 -5.34
C ALA A 12 -3.08 -21.89 -5.93
N TYR A 13 -3.12 -21.65 -7.23
CA TYR A 13 -4.37 -21.57 -8.00
C TYR A 13 -4.64 -22.93 -8.64
N GLY A 14 -5.62 -23.68 -8.11
CA GLY A 14 -5.83 -25.08 -8.51
C GLY A 14 -4.55 -25.90 -8.26
N ASP A 15 -3.99 -26.49 -9.30
CA ASP A 15 -2.77 -27.30 -9.19
C ASP A 15 -1.48 -26.49 -9.38
N GLU A 16 -1.56 -25.23 -9.79
CA GLU A 16 -0.41 -24.37 -10.01
C GLU A 16 0.04 -23.70 -8.73
N LYS A 17 1.18 -24.15 -8.18
CA LYS A 17 1.84 -23.50 -7.03
C LYS A 17 2.38 -22.13 -7.44
N ILE A 18 1.97 -21.09 -6.71
CA ILE A 18 2.41 -19.70 -6.94
C ILE A 18 3.44 -19.27 -5.92
N LEU A 19 3.21 -19.60 -4.65
CA LEU A 19 4.09 -19.26 -3.52
C LEU A 19 4.39 -20.54 -2.72
N GLU A 20 5.63 -20.68 -2.28
CA GLU A 20 6.06 -21.82 -1.48
C GLU A 20 7.03 -21.37 -0.40
N ASP A 21 6.71 -21.72 0.84
CA ASP A 21 7.55 -21.49 2.02
C ASP A 21 7.99 -20.03 2.21
N ILE A 22 7.05 -19.09 2.07
CA ILE A 22 7.33 -17.67 2.24
C ILE A 22 7.49 -17.36 3.73
N ASN A 23 8.66 -16.84 4.09
CA ASN A 23 9.00 -16.40 5.43
C ASN A 23 9.49 -14.95 5.38
N LEU A 24 8.75 -14.02 5.99
CA LEU A 24 9.15 -12.62 6.10
C LEU A 24 8.58 -11.98 7.37
N GLN A 25 9.23 -10.92 7.81
CA GLN A 25 8.81 -10.14 8.95
C GLN A 25 9.00 -8.65 8.63
N VAL A 26 8.07 -7.82 9.08
CA VAL A 26 8.18 -6.35 9.04
C VAL A 26 7.90 -5.81 10.42
N THR A 27 8.79 -4.97 10.91
CA THR A 27 8.68 -4.36 12.23
C THR A 27 8.03 -2.98 12.16
N SER A 28 7.52 -2.51 13.29
CA SER A 28 6.82 -1.22 13.39
C SER A 28 7.69 -0.06 12.89
N GLY A 29 7.14 0.71 11.96
CA GLY A 29 7.82 1.88 11.39
C GLY A 29 8.84 1.56 10.30
N GLU A 30 8.97 0.30 9.89
CA GLU A 30 9.88 -0.15 8.84
C GLU A 30 9.23 -0.04 7.46
N VAL A 31 10.01 0.33 6.46
CA VAL A 31 9.67 0.20 5.04
C VAL A 31 10.40 -1.02 4.48
N VAL A 32 9.67 -2.00 4.00
CA VAL A 32 10.22 -3.22 3.42
C VAL A 32 9.76 -3.37 1.98
N SER A 33 10.70 -3.55 1.05
CA SER A 33 10.36 -3.86 -0.35
C SER A 33 10.41 -5.36 -0.64
N ILE A 34 9.47 -5.80 -1.47
CA ILE A 34 9.47 -7.11 -2.11
C ILE A 34 9.80 -6.89 -3.58
N LEU A 35 11.04 -7.21 -3.94
CA LEU A 35 11.57 -7.11 -5.30
C LEU A 35 11.45 -8.45 -6.01
N GLY A 36 11.03 -8.44 -7.27
CA GLY A 36 11.00 -9.66 -8.09
C GLY A 36 10.41 -9.42 -9.47
N PRO A 37 10.62 -10.35 -10.41
CA PRO A 37 10.11 -10.23 -11.77
C PRO A 37 8.57 -10.26 -11.80
N SER A 38 8.00 -9.80 -12.93
CA SER A 38 6.56 -9.90 -13.15
C SER A 38 6.11 -11.37 -13.17
N GLY A 39 4.95 -11.64 -12.57
CA GLY A 39 4.35 -12.99 -12.52
C GLY A 39 4.98 -13.95 -11.52
N VAL A 40 5.87 -13.50 -10.63
CA VAL A 40 6.49 -14.36 -9.59
C VAL A 40 5.60 -14.59 -8.35
N GLY A 41 4.45 -13.91 -8.27
CA GLY A 41 3.50 -14.07 -7.15
C GLY A 41 3.44 -12.89 -6.17
N LYS A 42 4.07 -11.73 -6.46
CA LYS A 42 4.08 -10.56 -5.56
C LYS A 42 2.67 -10.07 -5.20
N THR A 43 1.82 -9.84 -6.18
CA THR A 43 0.42 -9.41 -5.95
C THR A 43 -0.39 -10.50 -5.25
N THR A 44 -0.13 -11.79 -5.53
CA THR A 44 -0.74 -12.90 -4.79
C THR A 44 -0.36 -12.83 -3.30
N LEU A 45 0.91 -12.57 -3.00
CA LEU A 45 1.37 -12.41 -1.62
C LEU A 45 0.67 -11.23 -0.92
N PHE A 46 0.52 -10.09 -1.60
CA PHE A 46 -0.22 -8.95 -1.05
C PHE A 46 -1.71 -9.25 -0.83
N ASN A 47 -2.34 -9.99 -1.75
CA ASN A 47 -3.72 -10.41 -1.59
C ASN A 47 -3.92 -11.35 -0.39
N LEU A 48 -2.93 -12.21 -0.08
CA LEU A 48 -2.93 -13.03 1.13
C LEU A 48 -2.78 -12.16 2.39
N ILE A 49 -1.84 -11.21 2.39
CA ILE A 49 -1.63 -10.27 3.50
C ILE A 49 -2.86 -9.39 3.72
N ALA A 50 -3.54 -8.97 2.65
CA ALA A 50 -4.76 -8.17 2.75
C ALA A 50 -6.00 -9.00 3.15
N GLY A 51 -5.89 -10.33 3.20
CA GLY A 51 -7.00 -11.23 3.48
C GLY A 51 -8.05 -11.28 2.37
N ILE A 52 -7.66 -10.91 1.14
CA ILE A 52 -8.48 -11.07 -0.08
C ILE A 52 -8.45 -12.53 -0.53
N LEU A 53 -7.30 -13.19 -0.37
CA LEU A 53 -7.11 -14.63 -0.56
C LEU A 53 -6.91 -15.28 0.80
N GLU A 54 -7.41 -16.51 0.95
CA GLU A 54 -7.20 -17.31 2.17
C GLU A 54 -5.85 -18.06 2.09
N VAL A 55 -5.13 -18.07 3.20
CA VAL A 55 -3.87 -18.80 3.33
C VAL A 55 -4.14 -20.30 3.25
N GLN A 56 -3.44 -21.01 2.36
CA GLN A 56 -3.59 -22.46 2.19
C GLN A 56 -2.60 -23.28 3.03
N SER A 57 -1.40 -22.73 3.28
CA SER A 57 -0.42 -23.33 4.19
C SER A 57 0.38 -22.25 4.90
N GLY A 58 0.90 -22.56 6.08
CA GLY A 58 1.56 -21.59 6.95
C GLY A 58 0.56 -20.65 7.62
N ARG A 59 1.05 -19.48 8.07
CA ARG A 59 0.20 -18.48 8.71
C ARG A 59 0.72 -17.06 8.50
N ILE A 60 -0.19 -16.08 8.59
CA ILE A 60 0.11 -14.65 8.58
C ILE A 60 -0.39 -14.08 9.90
N VAL A 61 0.52 -13.48 10.66
CA VAL A 61 0.26 -12.90 11.98
C VAL A 61 0.48 -11.40 11.91
N LEU A 62 -0.53 -10.62 12.25
CA LEU A 62 -0.47 -9.17 12.36
C LEU A 62 -0.77 -8.76 13.81
N ASP A 63 0.19 -8.10 14.46
CA ASP A 63 0.09 -7.65 15.86
C ASP A 63 -0.29 -8.78 16.84
N GLY A 64 0.25 -10.00 16.61
CA GLY A 64 0.00 -11.18 17.41
C GLY A 64 -1.29 -11.93 17.09
N GLU A 65 -2.09 -11.45 16.16
CA GLU A 65 -3.33 -12.11 15.73
C GLU A 65 -3.20 -12.69 14.33
N GLU A 66 -3.68 -13.91 14.13
CA GLU A 66 -3.82 -14.50 12.80
C GLU A 66 -4.98 -13.85 12.05
N ASN A 67 -4.93 -13.88 10.72
CA ASN A 67 -5.91 -13.29 9.81
C ASN A 67 -5.93 -11.74 9.80
N PRO A 68 -5.09 -11.13 8.96
CA PRO A 68 -4.99 -9.67 8.82
C PRO A 68 -6.15 -9.01 8.07
N LYS A 69 -7.19 -9.76 7.68
CA LYS A 69 -8.34 -9.27 6.90
C LYS A 69 -8.98 -8.03 7.50
N GLY A 70 -9.06 -6.95 6.71
CA GLY A 70 -9.66 -5.69 7.13
C GLY A 70 -8.78 -4.87 8.09
N ARG A 71 -7.51 -5.22 8.27
CA ARG A 71 -6.55 -4.55 9.17
C ARG A 71 -5.36 -3.93 8.46
N VAL A 72 -5.40 -3.89 7.13
CA VAL A 72 -4.35 -3.31 6.29
C VAL A 72 -4.90 -2.24 5.36
N SER A 73 -4.10 -1.24 5.05
CA SER A 73 -4.40 -0.23 4.04
C SER A 73 -3.69 -0.62 2.75
N TYR A 74 -4.44 -0.96 1.71
CA TYR A 74 -3.91 -1.49 0.45
C TYR A 74 -4.10 -0.49 -0.70
N MET A 75 -2.99 -0.01 -1.25
CA MET A 75 -2.95 0.80 -2.45
C MET A 75 -2.53 -0.08 -3.64
N LEU A 76 -3.42 -0.19 -4.60
CA LEU A 76 -3.20 -0.95 -5.83
C LEU A 76 -2.35 -0.16 -6.82
N GLN A 77 -1.79 -0.83 -7.83
CA GLN A 77 -0.94 -0.25 -8.87
C GLN A 77 -1.60 0.95 -9.57
N LYS A 78 -2.90 0.87 -9.86
CA LYS A 78 -3.68 2.00 -10.38
C LYS A 78 -4.23 2.82 -9.22
N ASP A 79 -4.27 4.14 -9.37
CA ASP A 79 -4.82 5.05 -8.35
C ASP A 79 -6.30 4.79 -8.01
N LEU A 80 -7.08 4.27 -8.96
CA LEU A 80 -8.50 3.94 -8.85
C LEU A 80 -9.32 5.09 -8.21
N LEU A 81 -8.96 6.34 -8.52
CA LEU A 81 -9.76 7.48 -8.12
C LEU A 81 -11.09 7.48 -8.88
N LEU A 82 -12.16 7.81 -8.18
CA LEU A 82 -13.49 7.92 -8.78
C LEU A 82 -13.55 9.22 -9.58
N GLU A 83 -13.58 9.11 -10.92
CA GLU A 83 -13.52 10.25 -11.84
C GLU A 83 -14.70 11.25 -11.67
N HIS A 84 -15.84 10.79 -11.15
CA HIS A 84 -17.02 11.60 -10.88
C HIS A 84 -17.04 12.24 -9.49
N LYS A 85 -15.97 12.08 -8.71
CA LYS A 85 -15.79 12.69 -7.39
C LYS A 85 -14.58 13.60 -7.40
N THR A 86 -14.67 14.70 -6.65
CA THR A 86 -13.52 15.57 -6.38
C THR A 86 -12.44 14.84 -5.57
N VAL A 87 -11.28 15.46 -5.40
CA VAL A 87 -10.21 14.99 -4.49
C VAL A 87 -10.79 14.78 -3.09
N LEU A 88 -11.48 15.77 -2.52
CA LEU A 88 -12.14 15.62 -1.21
C LEU A 88 -13.08 14.41 -1.21
N GLY A 89 -13.95 14.30 -2.23
CA GLY A 89 -14.91 13.20 -2.34
C GLY A 89 -14.26 11.81 -2.43
N ASN A 90 -13.05 11.71 -3.00
CA ASN A 90 -12.26 10.49 -3.03
C ASN A 90 -11.63 10.20 -1.67
N ILE A 91 -11.02 11.21 -1.05
CA ILE A 91 -10.27 11.05 0.20
C ILE A 91 -11.17 10.66 1.37
N ILE A 92 -12.39 11.21 1.47
CA ILE A 92 -13.33 10.88 2.56
C ILE A 92 -14.00 9.52 2.40
N LEU A 93 -13.91 8.88 1.24
CA LEU A 93 -14.65 7.65 0.94
C LEU A 93 -14.44 6.52 1.97
N PRO A 94 -13.21 6.21 2.41
CA PRO A 94 -12.97 5.19 3.43
C PRO A 94 -13.71 5.47 4.74
N LEU A 95 -13.72 6.73 5.18
CA LEU A 95 -14.40 7.15 6.42
C LEU A 95 -15.91 7.01 6.30
N LEU A 96 -16.48 7.35 5.14
CA LEU A 96 -17.91 7.17 4.89
C LEU A 96 -18.32 5.69 4.86
N ILE A 97 -17.47 4.82 4.31
CA ILE A 97 -17.68 3.36 4.33
C ILE A 97 -17.67 2.85 5.78
N GLN A 98 -16.81 3.40 6.63
CA GLN A 98 -16.75 3.11 8.07
C GLN A 98 -17.87 3.79 8.87
N LYS A 99 -18.83 4.46 8.20
CA LYS A 99 -19.97 5.17 8.81
C LYS A 99 -19.56 6.32 9.73
N VAL A 100 -18.39 6.92 9.53
CA VAL A 100 -18.02 8.19 10.17
C VAL A 100 -18.93 9.30 9.68
N ASP A 101 -19.31 10.21 10.56
CA ASP A 101 -20.13 11.38 10.19
C ASP A 101 -19.45 12.19 9.07
N LYS A 102 -20.27 12.70 8.13
CA LYS A 102 -19.73 13.37 6.95
C LYS A 102 -18.95 14.65 7.30
N ALA A 103 -19.41 15.43 8.29
CA ALA A 103 -18.72 16.64 8.70
C ALA A 103 -17.37 16.31 9.35
N GLU A 104 -17.31 15.27 10.17
CA GLU A 104 -16.06 14.74 10.73
C GLU A 104 -15.12 14.19 9.66
N ALA A 105 -15.65 13.44 8.69
CA ALA A 105 -14.85 12.92 7.57
C ALA A 105 -14.22 14.04 6.74
N ILE A 106 -14.97 15.12 6.48
CA ILE A 106 -14.47 16.32 5.79
C ILE A 106 -13.38 16.99 6.60
N ALA A 107 -13.58 17.21 7.90
CA ALA A 107 -12.59 17.85 8.77
C ALA A 107 -11.27 17.07 8.78
N ARG A 108 -11.30 15.74 8.94
CA ARG A 108 -10.12 14.87 8.89
C ARG A 108 -9.42 14.92 7.52
N ALA A 109 -10.19 14.98 6.43
CA ALA A 109 -9.62 15.09 5.08
C ALA A 109 -8.99 16.47 4.84
N ASP A 110 -9.60 17.55 5.32
CA ASP A 110 -9.06 18.90 5.20
C ASP A 110 -7.75 19.03 5.99
N ASP A 111 -7.66 18.46 7.19
CA ASP A 111 -6.44 18.44 7.99
C ASP A 111 -5.29 17.71 7.28
N ILE A 112 -5.57 16.54 6.68
CA ILE A 112 -4.54 15.77 5.98
C ILE A 112 -4.13 16.44 4.67
N LEU A 113 -5.06 17.06 3.94
CA LEU A 113 -4.77 17.85 2.73
C LEU A 113 -3.90 19.06 3.06
N ALA A 114 -4.17 19.75 4.16
CA ALA A 114 -3.34 20.87 4.63
C ALA A 114 -1.95 20.42 5.04
N THR A 115 -1.85 19.34 5.82
CA THR A 115 -0.58 18.77 6.29
C THR A 115 0.35 18.43 5.12
N PHE A 116 -0.19 17.86 4.03
CA PHE A 116 0.59 17.42 2.88
C PHE A 116 0.51 18.35 1.66
N GLN A 117 0.10 19.62 1.89
CA GLN A 117 0.12 20.72 0.91
C GLN A 117 -0.72 20.43 -0.35
N LEU A 118 -1.83 19.72 -0.21
CA LEU A 118 -2.75 19.38 -1.29
C LEU A 118 -4.08 20.17 -1.23
N THR A 119 -4.20 21.18 -0.37
CA THR A 119 -5.43 21.97 -0.21
C THR A 119 -5.86 22.64 -1.53
N ALA A 120 -4.91 23.09 -2.36
CA ALA A 120 -5.18 23.75 -3.64
C ALA A 120 -5.91 22.85 -4.67
N VAL A 121 -5.88 21.53 -4.49
CA VAL A 121 -6.54 20.58 -5.40
C VAL A 121 -7.77 19.91 -4.80
N ARG A 122 -8.18 20.33 -3.59
CA ARG A 122 -9.28 19.76 -2.81
C ARG A 122 -10.57 19.53 -3.62
N ASP A 123 -10.96 20.52 -4.39
CA ASP A 123 -12.22 20.54 -5.14
C ASP A 123 -12.05 20.16 -6.62
N LYS A 124 -10.82 19.82 -7.05
CA LYS A 124 -10.55 19.33 -8.40
C LYS A 124 -10.99 17.89 -8.58
N TYR A 125 -11.26 17.53 -9.83
CA TYR A 125 -11.53 16.16 -10.25
C TYR A 125 -10.24 15.44 -10.68
N PRO A 126 -10.19 14.09 -10.65
CA PRO A 126 -8.99 13.33 -11.01
C PRO A 126 -8.41 13.68 -12.38
N HIS A 127 -9.25 13.94 -13.39
CA HIS A 127 -8.79 14.31 -14.74
C HIS A 127 -8.10 15.69 -14.82
N GLU A 128 -8.21 16.54 -13.80
CA GLU A 128 -7.54 17.84 -13.70
C GLU A 128 -6.18 17.75 -12.99
N LEU A 129 -5.76 16.54 -12.56
CA LEU A 129 -4.54 16.30 -11.80
C LEU A 129 -3.44 15.68 -12.68
N SER A 130 -2.18 16.02 -12.39
CA SER A 130 -1.05 15.25 -12.91
C SER A 130 -1.02 13.82 -12.35
N GLY A 131 -0.31 12.90 -13.00
CA GLY A 131 -0.17 11.52 -12.54
C GLY A 131 0.38 11.43 -11.11
N GLY A 132 1.40 12.21 -10.79
CA GLY A 132 1.96 12.27 -9.43
C GLY A 132 0.97 12.79 -8.40
N MET A 133 0.16 13.81 -8.75
CA MET A 133 -0.88 14.30 -7.85
C MET A 133 -1.99 13.26 -7.64
N ARG A 134 -2.37 12.52 -8.67
CA ARG A 134 -3.33 11.40 -8.54
C ARG A 134 -2.82 10.35 -7.55
N GLN A 135 -1.52 9.98 -7.64
CA GLN A 135 -0.92 9.02 -6.71
C GLN A 135 -0.86 9.55 -5.26
N ARG A 136 -0.53 10.83 -5.07
CA ARG A 136 -0.59 11.47 -3.74
C ARG A 136 -1.98 11.41 -3.14
N VAL A 137 -3.01 11.75 -3.92
CA VAL A 137 -4.42 11.68 -3.48
C VAL A 137 -4.84 10.24 -3.15
N ALA A 138 -4.45 9.26 -3.98
CA ALA A 138 -4.73 7.85 -3.75
C ALA A 138 -4.07 7.33 -2.46
N LEU A 139 -2.84 7.77 -2.18
CA LEU A 139 -2.12 7.42 -0.95
C LEU A 139 -2.81 8.01 0.29
N LEU A 140 -3.23 9.29 0.25
CA LEU A 140 -3.98 9.89 1.35
C LEU A 140 -5.35 9.24 1.56
N ARG A 141 -6.06 8.88 0.48
CA ARG A 141 -7.27 8.08 0.58
C ARG A 141 -7.00 6.74 1.27
N THR A 142 -5.91 6.08 0.90
CA THR A 142 -5.49 4.80 1.52
C THR A 142 -5.16 4.98 3.00
N TYR A 143 -4.53 6.09 3.38
CA TYR A 143 -4.24 6.41 4.77
C TYR A 143 -5.51 6.56 5.63
N LEU A 144 -6.56 7.16 5.10
CA LEU A 144 -7.81 7.38 5.85
C LEU A 144 -8.63 6.09 6.10
N PHE A 145 -8.20 4.91 5.61
CA PHE A 145 -8.68 3.65 6.15
C PHE A 145 -8.29 3.43 7.62
N GLY A 146 -7.24 4.11 8.10
CA GLY A 146 -6.87 4.13 9.52
C GLY A 146 -5.98 2.99 9.98
N HIS A 147 -5.54 2.12 9.09
CA HIS A 147 -4.61 1.05 9.44
C HIS A 147 -3.16 1.52 9.35
N LYS A 148 -2.32 1.01 10.24
CA LYS A 148 -0.88 1.37 10.28
C LYS A 148 -0.02 0.55 9.34
N LEU A 149 -0.49 -0.64 8.94
CA LEU A 149 0.19 -1.44 7.93
C LEU A 149 -0.29 -1.05 6.53
N PHE A 150 0.64 -0.57 5.72
CA PHE A 150 0.43 -0.17 4.34
C PHE A 150 0.99 -1.20 3.37
N LEU A 151 0.21 -1.53 2.36
CA LEU A 151 0.64 -2.32 1.22
C LEU A 151 0.60 -1.43 -0.02
N LEU A 152 1.75 -1.22 -0.67
CA LEU A 152 1.89 -0.42 -1.89
C LEU A 152 2.30 -1.33 -3.04
N ASP A 153 1.35 -1.64 -3.93
CA ASP A 153 1.58 -2.54 -5.08
C ASP A 153 1.95 -1.71 -6.31
N GLU A 154 3.26 -1.65 -6.63
CA GLU A 154 3.81 -0.89 -7.76
C GLU A 154 3.28 0.55 -7.86
N ALA A 155 3.03 1.19 -6.71
CA ALA A 155 2.33 2.46 -6.61
C ALA A 155 3.02 3.63 -7.34
N PHE A 156 4.30 3.49 -7.67
CA PHE A 156 5.10 4.53 -8.31
C PHE A 156 5.49 4.19 -9.76
N SER A 157 5.13 3.02 -10.27
CA SER A 157 5.64 2.48 -11.54
C SER A 157 5.17 3.23 -12.81
N ALA A 158 4.03 3.88 -12.76
CA ALA A 158 3.38 4.50 -13.93
C ALA A 158 3.79 5.98 -14.17
N LEU A 159 4.86 6.46 -13.53
CA LEU A 159 5.29 7.85 -13.56
C LEU A 159 6.63 7.99 -14.28
N ASP A 160 6.88 9.19 -14.85
CA ASP A 160 8.21 9.57 -15.32
C ASP A 160 9.19 9.72 -14.15
N GLU A 161 10.51 9.63 -14.44
CA GLU A 161 11.54 9.57 -13.39
C GLU A 161 11.57 10.80 -12.49
N MET A 162 11.35 12.02 -13.01
CA MET A 162 11.36 13.25 -12.20
C MET A 162 10.18 13.25 -11.22
N THR A 163 8.98 12.98 -11.72
CA THR A 163 7.77 12.87 -10.88
C THR A 163 7.90 11.76 -9.85
N LYS A 164 8.56 10.65 -10.19
CA LYS A 164 8.83 9.53 -9.29
C LYS A 164 9.72 9.96 -8.13
N MET A 165 10.83 10.64 -8.40
CA MET A 165 11.75 11.14 -7.37
C MET A 165 11.04 12.09 -6.39
N GLU A 166 10.24 13.03 -6.89
CA GLU A 166 9.46 13.94 -6.05
C GLU A 166 8.43 13.19 -5.18
N LEU A 167 7.78 12.17 -5.76
CA LEU A 167 6.79 11.38 -5.04
C LEU A 167 7.44 10.49 -3.98
N HIS A 168 8.63 9.93 -4.24
CA HIS A 168 9.39 9.16 -3.27
C HIS A 168 9.79 10.01 -2.06
N ALA A 169 10.36 11.21 -2.30
CA ALA A 169 10.72 12.13 -1.22
C ALA A 169 9.50 12.51 -0.37
N TRP A 170 8.39 12.84 -1.03
CA TRP A 170 7.12 13.17 -0.38
C TRP A 170 6.55 11.97 0.42
N TYR A 171 6.63 10.74 -0.14
CA TYR A 171 6.18 9.54 0.56
C TYR A 171 7.01 9.26 1.83
N LEU A 172 8.34 9.40 1.77
CA LEU A 172 9.20 9.20 2.95
C LEU A 172 8.89 10.21 4.07
N GLU A 173 8.56 11.45 3.70
CA GLU A 173 8.09 12.45 4.67
C GLU A 173 6.79 12.01 5.35
N ILE A 174 5.80 11.59 4.57
CA ILE A 174 4.52 11.03 5.08
C ILE A 174 4.77 9.83 5.99
N HIS A 175 5.55 8.87 5.53
CA HIS A 175 5.86 7.66 6.27
C HIS A 175 6.41 7.99 7.66
N LYS A 176 7.39 8.93 7.72
CA LYS A 176 7.99 9.38 8.96
C LYS A 176 7.01 10.11 9.87
N GLN A 177 6.22 11.05 9.32
CA GLN A 177 5.26 11.85 10.11
C GLN A 177 4.13 11.00 10.68
N LEU A 178 3.63 10.04 9.89
CA LEU A 178 2.49 9.21 10.26
C LEU A 178 2.90 7.90 10.96
N GLN A 179 4.20 7.63 11.07
CA GLN A 179 4.76 6.40 11.68
C GLN A 179 4.13 5.13 11.07
N LEU A 180 4.13 5.06 9.74
CA LEU A 180 3.57 3.92 9.02
C LEU A 180 4.52 2.72 9.08
N THR A 181 3.98 1.53 8.92
CA THR A 181 4.73 0.31 8.63
C THR A 181 4.36 -0.07 7.20
N THR A 182 5.32 -0.24 6.30
CA THR A 182 5.01 -0.37 4.88
C THR A 182 5.68 -1.55 4.23
N LEU A 183 4.90 -2.30 3.45
CA LEU A 183 5.37 -3.24 2.45
C LEU A 183 5.16 -2.65 1.06
N ILE A 184 6.22 -2.64 0.24
CA ILE A 184 6.20 -2.14 -1.13
C ILE A 184 6.50 -3.29 -2.08
N ILE A 185 5.66 -3.50 -3.08
CA ILE A 185 5.99 -4.33 -4.24
C ILE A 185 6.57 -3.43 -5.32
N THR A 186 7.73 -3.79 -5.83
CA THR A 186 8.33 -3.13 -6.99
C THR A 186 9.15 -4.11 -7.83
N HIS A 187 9.36 -3.77 -9.10
CA HIS A 187 10.32 -4.42 -9.99
C HIS A 187 11.56 -3.54 -10.21
N SER A 188 11.59 -2.32 -9.67
CA SER A 188 12.71 -1.38 -9.76
C SER A 188 13.65 -1.55 -8.57
N ILE A 189 14.91 -1.91 -8.87
CA ILE A 189 15.97 -1.99 -7.85
C ILE A 189 16.23 -0.64 -7.22
N GLU A 190 16.26 0.43 -8.04
CA GLU A 190 16.48 1.79 -7.57
C GLU A 190 15.39 2.26 -6.60
N GLU A 191 14.12 2.00 -6.92
CA GLU A 191 12.99 2.29 -6.03
C GLU A 191 13.13 1.55 -4.69
N ALA A 192 13.45 0.25 -4.73
CA ALA A 192 13.64 -0.55 -3.53
C ALA A 192 14.78 -0.01 -2.66
N LEU A 193 15.91 0.38 -3.27
CA LEU A 193 17.06 0.94 -2.55
C LEU A 193 16.79 2.33 -1.96
N ASN A 194 16.01 3.16 -2.66
CA ASN A 194 15.74 4.54 -2.23
C ASN A 194 14.67 4.61 -1.13
N LEU A 195 13.73 3.66 -1.08
CA LEU A 195 12.58 3.74 -0.19
C LEU A 195 12.66 2.84 1.03
N SER A 196 13.49 1.77 1.02
CA SER A 196 13.34 0.68 1.99
C SER A 196 14.50 0.54 2.94
N ASP A 197 14.17 0.20 4.19
CA ASP A 197 15.14 -0.20 5.21
C ASP A 197 15.65 -1.62 4.94
N ARG A 198 14.80 -2.47 4.31
CA ARG A 198 15.11 -3.87 4.00
C ARG A 198 14.42 -4.31 2.71
N ILE A 199 15.06 -5.21 1.98
CA ILE A 199 14.57 -5.74 0.71
C ILE A 199 14.53 -7.25 0.78
N TYR A 200 13.37 -7.84 0.48
CA TYR A 200 13.21 -9.26 0.20
C TYR A 200 13.18 -9.49 -1.31
N ILE A 201 13.86 -10.50 -1.78
CA ILE A 201 13.88 -10.88 -3.19
C ILE A 201 13.00 -12.11 -3.38
N LEU A 202 11.86 -11.91 -4.03
CA LEU A 202 10.98 -13.00 -4.44
C LEU A 202 11.41 -13.54 -5.81
N LYS A 203 11.83 -14.80 -5.86
CA LYS A 203 12.39 -15.44 -7.06
C LYS A 203 11.81 -16.85 -7.22
N ASN A 204 12.14 -17.50 -8.33
CA ASN A 204 11.70 -18.84 -8.70
C ASN A 204 10.22 -18.95 -9.10
N ARG A 205 9.80 -20.14 -9.47
CA ARG A 205 8.40 -20.55 -9.65
C ARG A 205 8.26 -21.98 -9.14
N PRO A 206 7.54 -22.22 -8.04
CA PRO A 206 6.81 -21.24 -7.20
C PRO A 206 7.74 -20.18 -6.58
N GLY A 207 7.16 -19.01 -6.25
CA GLY A 207 7.87 -17.88 -5.64
C GLY A 207 8.39 -18.24 -4.25
N GLN A 208 9.66 -17.91 -3.98
CA GLN A 208 10.35 -18.12 -2.71
C GLN A 208 11.17 -16.87 -2.36
N ILE A 209 11.36 -16.60 -1.09
CA ILE A 209 12.20 -15.51 -0.56
C ILE A 209 13.56 -16.05 -0.12
#